data_1c94f1e8c5f4c6e439822bb7315ba4e6
#
_entry.id   1c94f1e8c5f4c6e439822bb7315ba4e6
#
_cell.length_a   1.000
_cell.length_b   1.000
_cell.length_c   1.000
_cell.angle_alpha   90.00
_cell.angle_beta   90.00
_cell.angle_gamma   90.00
#
_symmetry.space_group_name_H-M   'P 1'
#
loop_
_entity.id
_entity.type
_entity.pdbx_description
1 polymer ?
#
loop_
_entity_poly.entity_id
_entity_poly.type
_entity_poly.pdbx_seq_one_letter_code
_entity_poly.pdbx_strand_id
1 'polypeptide(L)'
;MENKTRLLKRNPEPTKTLSRPQPVVTQPKEEPAKPQPTPDAGVGGSSLDTMTAACATEMMNAATSFHRLHLKVKGDGSYAAHKALGDFYDGLHGHADTLVEGYQGVAEKILTYKDMPIRTVYTVADGVGYLRDM
;
A
#
# COMPACT_ATOMS: atom_id res chain seq x y z
N MET A 1 -62.95 -12.16 42.56
CA MET A 1 -63.41 -11.67 41.24
C MET A 1 -62.30 -10.80 40.66
N GLU A 2 -61.42 -11.40 39.82
CA GLU A 2 -60.27 -10.72 39.22
C GLU A 2 -60.67 -10.10 37.88
N ASN A 3 -60.50 -8.78 37.76
CA ASN A 3 -60.81 -8.02 36.58
C ASN A 3 -59.53 -7.88 35.73
N LYS A 4 -59.32 -8.73 34.73
CA LYS A 4 -58.21 -8.69 33.81
C LYS A 4 -58.45 -7.62 32.73
N THR A 5 -57.85 -6.43 32.93
CA THR A 5 -57.81 -5.39 31.92
C THR A 5 -56.84 -5.79 30.79
N ARG A 6 -57.40 -6.09 29.63
CA ARG A 6 -56.63 -6.47 28.41
C ARG A 6 -56.09 -5.22 27.73
N LEU A 7 -54.82 -4.94 27.89
CA LEU A 7 -54.12 -3.88 27.18
C LEU A 7 -53.99 -4.23 25.70
N LEU A 8 -54.72 -3.50 24.85
CA LEU A 8 -54.60 -3.53 23.40
C LEU A 8 -53.23 -2.92 23.00
N LYS A 9 -52.32 -3.76 22.48
CA LYS A 9 -51.08 -3.31 21.84
C LYS A 9 -51.44 -2.59 20.54
N ARG A 10 -51.21 -1.27 20.49
CA ARG A 10 -51.22 -0.50 19.25
C ARG A 10 -49.98 -0.85 18.46
N ASN A 11 -50.18 -1.34 17.24
CA ASN A 11 -49.13 -1.51 16.26
C ASN A 11 -48.68 -0.11 15.78
N PRO A 12 -47.39 0.24 15.78
CA PRO A 12 -46.99 1.50 15.21
C PRO A 12 -47.09 1.43 13.67
N GLU A 13 -47.75 2.45 13.09
CA GLU A 13 -47.82 2.63 11.64
C GLU A 13 -46.40 2.78 11.05
N PRO A 14 -46.16 2.29 9.80
CA PRO A 14 -44.86 2.46 9.14
C PRO A 14 -44.66 3.94 8.76
N THR A 15 -43.71 4.59 9.40
CA THR A 15 -43.26 5.92 9.01
C THR A 15 -42.73 5.88 7.57
N LYS A 16 -43.40 6.61 6.67
CA LYS A 16 -42.86 6.87 5.33
C LYS A 16 -41.56 7.62 5.43
N THR A 17 -40.44 6.91 5.24
CA THR A 17 -39.13 7.52 5.10
C THR A 17 -39.10 8.30 3.80
N LEU A 18 -39.11 9.63 3.88
CA LEU A 18 -38.82 10.49 2.73
C LEU A 18 -37.37 10.20 2.29
N SER A 19 -37.22 9.54 1.15
CA SER A 19 -35.94 9.35 0.52
C SER A 19 -35.35 10.72 0.13
N ARG A 20 -34.32 11.12 0.81
CA ARG A 20 -33.50 12.30 0.45
C ARG A 20 -32.95 12.08 -0.96
N PRO A 21 -33.15 13.01 -1.92
CA PRO A 21 -32.53 12.88 -3.23
C PRO A 21 -31.02 12.79 -3.09
N GLN A 22 -30.44 11.73 -3.62
CA GLN A 22 -29.00 11.54 -3.70
C GLN A 22 -28.41 12.62 -4.62
N PRO A 23 -27.28 13.26 -4.28
CA PRO A 23 -26.62 14.15 -5.20
C PRO A 23 -26.19 13.35 -6.44
N VAL A 24 -26.59 13.83 -7.61
CA VAL A 24 -26.14 13.30 -8.90
C VAL A 24 -24.63 13.57 -8.95
N VAL A 25 -23.82 12.54 -8.72
CA VAL A 25 -22.40 12.59 -8.97
C VAL A 25 -22.22 12.58 -10.49
N THR A 26 -22.07 13.77 -11.08
CA THR A 26 -21.63 13.89 -12.45
C THR A 26 -20.19 13.32 -12.50
N GLN A 27 -20.04 12.18 -13.14
CA GLN A 27 -18.71 11.64 -13.43
C GLN A 27 -17.90 12.69 -14.21
N PRO A 28 -16.64 12.94 -13.81
CA PRO A 28 -15.75 13.78 -14.62
C PRO A 28 -15.71 13.18 -16.03
N LYS A 29 -15.91 14.03 -17.05
CA LYS A 29 -15.79 13.65 -18.44
C LYS A 29 -14.36 13.13 -18.60
N GLU A 30 -14.19 11.84 -18.89
CA GLU A 30 -12.89 11.25 -19.18
C GLU A 30 -12.25 12.04 -20.33
N GLU A 31 -11.19 12.76 -20.00
CA GLU A 31 -10.30 13.32 -21.00
C GLU A 31 -9.70 12.15 -21.77
N PRO A 32 -9.63 12.19 -23.12
CA PRO A 32 -9.08 11.08 -23.86
C PRO A 32 -7.67 10.79 -23.35
N ALA A 33 -7.47 9.58 -22.83
CA ALA A 33 -6.19 9.14 -22.30
C ALA A 33 -5.11 9.39 -23.36
N LYS A 34 -4.09 10.16 -22.99
CA LYS A 34 -2.88 10.26 -23.81
C LYS A 34 -2.41 8.83 -24.08
N PRO A 35 -2.01 8.50 -25.33
CA PRO A 35 -1.52 7.17 -25.63
C PRO A 35 -0.37 6.85 -24.65
N GLN A 36 -0.58 5.81 -23.84
CA GLN A 36 0.50 5.30 -23.02
C GLN A 36 1.62 4.84 -23.96
N PRO A 37 2.87 5.19 -23.67
CA PRO A 37 3.97 4.61 -24.44
C PRO A 37 3.89 3.10 -24.33
N THR A 38 3.79 2.44 -25.47
CA THR A 38 3.85 0.97 -25.53
C THR A 38 5.19 0.54 -24.94
N PRO A 39 5.22 -0.49 -24.06
CA PRO A 39 6.49 -1.00 -23.58
C PRO A 39 7.30 -1.42 -24.80
N ASP A 40 8.42 -0.78 -24.98
CA ASP A 40 9.37 -1.11 -26.06
C ASP A 40 9.86 -2.55 -25.81
N ALA A 41 9.37 -3.49 -26.61
CA ALA A 41 9.75 -4.89 -26.56
C ALA A 41 11.09 -5.08 -27.28
N GLY A 42 12.09 -4.31 -26.89
CA GLY A 42 13.38 -4.32 -27.53
C GLY A 42 14.52 -3.91 -26.63
N VAL A 43 15.31 -4.91 -26.26
CA VAL A 43 16.74 -4.83 -25.98
C VAL A 43 17.16 -4.00 -24.77
N GLY A 44 17.64 -4.70 -23.75
CA GLY A 44 18.61 -4.29 -22.77
C GLY A 44 18.51 -2.81 -22.33
N GLY A 45 17.65 -2.53 -21.36
CA GLY A 45 17.64 -1.22 -20.71
C GLY A 45 19.07 -0.80 -20.40
N SER A 46 19.38 0.50 -20.40
CA SER A 46 20.69 0.99 -20.02
C SER A 46 21.07 0.39 -18.65
N SER A 47 22.36 0.29 -18.34
CA SER A 47 22.78 -0.16 -17.01
C SER A 47 22.07 0.61 -15.90
N LEU A 48 21.80 1.89 -16.13
CA LEU A 48 21.10 2.75 -15.18
C LEU A 48 19.61 2.39 -15.02
N ASP A 49 18.92 2.02 -16.11
CA ASP A 49 17.52 1.52 -16.03
C ASP A 49 17.43 0.28 -15.14
N THR A 50 18.34 -0.67 -15.40
CA THR A 50 18.40 -1.92 -14.65
C THR A 50 18.71 -1.67 -13.18
N MET A 51 19.66 -0.80 -12.89
CA MET A 51 20.03 -0.45 -11.51
C MET A 51 18.90 0.27 -10.78
N THR A 52 18.26 1.22 -11.42
CA THR A 52 17.12 1.96 -10.81
C THR A 52 15.96 1.03 -10.51
N ALA A 53 15.59 0.18 -11.47
CA ALA A 53 14.52 -0.81 -11.27
C ALA A 53 14.86 -1.82 -10.17
N ALA A 54 16.11 -2.29 -10.11
CA ALA A 54 16.57 -3.21 -9.07
C ALA A 54 16.55 -2.56 -7.69
N CYS A 55 17.06 -1.32 -7.58
CA CYS A 55 17.07 -0.57 -6.32
C CYS A 55 15.63 -0.36 -5.79
N ALA A 56 14.71 0.07 -6.64
CA ALA A 56 13.31 0.24 -6.25
C ALA A 56 12.67 -1.08 -5.82
N THR A 57 12.93 -2.17 -6.56
CA THR A 57 12.43 -3.51 -6.20
C THR A 57 12.97 -3.94 -4.84
N GLU A 58 14.26 -3.71 -4.57
CA GLU A 58 14.86 -4.06 -3.29
C GLU A 58 14.27 -3.23 -2.13
N MET A 59 14.01 -1.93 -2.33
CA MET A 59 13.32 -1.10 -1.34
C MET A 59 11.92 -1.64 -1.02
N MET A 60 11.12 -2.01 -2.02
CA MET A 60 9.78 -2.58 -1.84
C MET A 60 9.84 -3.95 -1.12
N ASN A 61 10.80 -4.79 -1.47
CA ASN A 61 11.02 -6.08 -0.83
C ASN A 61 11.49 -5.91 0.62
N ALA A 62 12.37 -4.95 0.87
CA ALA A 62 12.80 -4.59 2.22
C ALA A 62 11.61 -4.11 3.05
N ALA A 63 10.76 -3.21 2.53
CA ALA A 63 9.56 -2.76 3.23
C ALA A 63 8.70 -3.95 3.68
N THR A 64 8.47 -4.92 2.79
CA THR A 64 7.72 -6.14 3.12
C THR A 64 8.42 -6.98 4.21
N SER A 65 9.74 -7.16 4.11
CA SER A 65 10.52 -7.94 5.06
C SER A 65 10.53 -7.31 6.45
N PHE A 66 10.75 -6.01 6.52
CA PHE A 66 10.78 -5.25 7.78
C PHE A 66 9.39 -5.08 8.39
N HIS A 67 8.33 -4.96 7.58
CA HIS A 67 6.96 -4.99 8.09
C HIS A 67 6.65 -6.34 8.76
N ARG A 68 7.05 -7.46 8.16
CA ARG A 68 6.90 -8.78 8.78
C ARG A 68 7.71 -8.91 10.08
N LEU A 69 8.90 -8.33 10.16
CA LEU A 69 9.71 -8.30 11.38
C LEU A 69 9.03 -7.45 12.46
N HIS A 70 8.53 -6.24 12.10
CA HIS A 70 7.78 -5.35 12.97
C HIS A 70 6.63 -6.06 13.72
N LEU A 71 5.92 -6.96 13.04
CA LEU A 71 4.82 -7.73 13.63
C LEU A 71 5.29 -8.87 14.57
N LYS A 72 6.59 -9.18 14.60
CA LYS A 72 7.15 -10.31 15.35
C LYS A 72 8.00 -9.88 16.56
N VAL A 73 8.40 -8.61 16.66
CA VAL A 73 9.24 -8.15 17.76
C VAL A 73 8.52 -8.27 19.10
N LYS A 74 9.22 -8.80 20.10
CA LYS A 74 8.71 -9.03 21.45
C LYS A 74 9.85 -9.00 22.47
N GLY A 75 9.52 -8.87 23.75
CA GLY A 75 10.48 -8.82 24.86
C GLY A 75 10.96 -7.41 25.16
N ASP A 76 12.03 -7.32 25.92
CA ASP A 76 12.60 -6.05 26.35
C ASP A 76 13.06 -5.23 25.14
N GLY A 77 12.70 -3.92 25.14
CA GLY A 77 12.99 -3.03 24.01
C GLY A 77 12.10 -3.22 22.78
N SER A 78 11.13 -4.16 22.79
CA SER A 78 10.26 -4.45 21.64
C SER A 78 9.46 -3.23 21.19
N TYR A 79 9.04 -2.35 22.10
CA TYR A 79 8.29 -1.16 21.75
C TYR A 79 9.13 -0.19 20.89
N ALA A 80 10.38 0.05 21.27
CA ALA A 80 11.29 0.89 20.50
C ALA A 80 11.60 0.27 19.13
N ALA A 81 11.87 -1.04 19.10
CA ALA A 81 12.09 -1.76 17.85
C ALA A 81 10.86 -1.75 16.94
N HIS A 82 9.66 -1.98 17.49
CA HIS A 82 8.39 -1.94 16.77
C HIS A 82 8.18 -0.56 16.12
N LYS A 83 8.37 0.51 16.90
CA LYS A 83 8.22 1.88 16.38
C LYS A 83 9.25 2.20 15.29
N ALA A 84 10.53 1.92 15.52
CA ALA A 84 11.61 2.17 14.55
C ALA A 84 11.40 1.40 13.25
N LEU A 85 10.99 0.14 13.34
CA LEU A 85 10.67 -0.68 12.17
C LEU A 85 9.45 -0.14 11.41
N GLY A 86 8.43 0.37 12.12
CA GLY A 86 7.26 1.01 11.53
C GLY A 86 7.65 2.21 10.69
N ASP A 87 8.35 3.17 11.30
CA ASP A 87 8.82 4.38 10.63
C ASP A 87 9.72 4.05 9.41
N PHE A 88 10.53 2.99 9.51
CA PHE A 88 11.44 2.56 8.45
C PHE A 88 10.70 1.99 7.23
N TYR A 89 9.86 0.96 7.42
CA TYR A 89 9.21 0.32 6.27
C TYR A 89 8.18 1.24 5.59
N ASP A 90 7.51 2.10 6.34
CA ASP A 90 6.58 3.08 5.79
C ASP A 90 7.30 4.09 4.88
N GLY A 91 8.51 4.52 5.26
CA GLY A 91 9.31 5.44 4.46
C GLY A 91 9.83 4.84 3.14
N LEU A 92 10.12 3.52 3.13
CA LEU A 92 10.74 2.87 1.96
C LEU A 92 9.87 2.92 0.70
N HIS A 93 8.56 2.81 0.81
CA HIS A 93 7.66 2.90 -0.35
C HIS A 93 7.73 4.29 -0.99
N GLY A 94 7.65 5.34 -0.19
CA GLY A 94 7.76 6.72 -0.70
C GLY A 94 9.13 7.03 -1.33
N HIS A 95 10.20 6.43 -0.82
CA HIS A 95 11.53 6.56 -1.43
C HIS A 95 11.64 5.80 -2.76
N ALA A 96 11.06 4.61 -2.85
CA ALA A 96 11.01 3.84 -4.10
C ALA A 96 10.21 4.59 -5.17
N ASP A 97 9.05 5.14 -4.83
CA ASP A 97 8.22 5.94 -5.73
C ASP A 97 8.98 7.18 -6.21
N THR A 98 9.59 7.93 -5.29
CA THR A 98 10.37 9.14 -5.63
C THR A 98 11.52 8.82 -6.59
N LEU A 99 12.25 7.73 -6.34
CA LEU A 99 13.35 7.29 -7.20
C LEU A 99 12.85 6.94 -8.60
N VAL A 100 11.80 6.11 -8.68
CA VAL A 100 11.27 5.60 -9.96
C VAL A 100 10.63 6.71 -10.77
N GLU A 101 9.71 7.47 -10.17
CA GLU A 101 8.98 8.55 -10.86
C GLU A 101 9.94 9.65 -11.33
N GLY A 102 10.91 10.02 -10.48
CA GLY A 102 11.94 10.99 -10.84
C GLY A 102 12.79 10.51 -12.01
N TYR A 103 13.24 9.26 -11.98
CA TYR A 103 14.03 8.70 -13.08
C TYR A 103 13.22 8.57 -14.37
N GLN A 104 12.02 8.00 -14.32
CA GLN A 104 11.14 7.81 -15.47
C GLN A 104 10.75 9.16 -16.10
N GLY A 105 10.53 10.19 -15.28
CA GLY A 105 10.24 11.54 -15.75
C GLY A 105 11.39 12.15 -16.55
N VAL A 106 12.64 11.95 -16.12
CA VAL A 106 13.84 12.45 -16.83
C VAL A 106 14.16 11.59 -18.05
N ALA A 107 14.02 10.28 -17.93
CA ALA A 107 14.33 9.34 -19.01
C ALA A 107 13.22 9.21 -20.06
N GLU A 108 12.05 9.79 -19.82
CA GLU A 108 10.85 9.74 -20.67
C GLU A 108 10.43 8.30 -21.05
N LYS A 109 10.58 7.37 -20.12
CA LYS A 109 10.26 5.94 -20.33
C LYS A 109 9.79 5.27 -19.07
N ILE A 110 9.13 4.12 -19.22
CA ILE A 110 8.72 3.26 -18.12
C ILE A 110 9.76 2.16 -17.92
N LEU A 111 10.14 1.95 -16.65
CA LEU A 111 11.11 0.90 -16.29
C LEU A 111 10.46 -0.49 -16.36
N THR A 112 11.27 -1.47 -16.73
CA THR A 112 10.91 -2.88 -16.63
C THR A 112 11.54 -3.48 -15.38
N TYR A 113 10.73 -4.12 -14.55
CA TYR A 113 11.15 -4.74 -13.29
C TYR A 113 11.38 -6.24 -13.48
N LYS A 114 12.39 -6.76 -12.82
CA LYS A 114 12.62 -8.21 -12.71
C LYS A 114 12.11 -8.70 -11.37
N ASP A 115 11.57 -9.90 -11.35
CA ASP A 115 11.20 -10.55 -10.11
C ASP A 115 12.44 -10.77 -9.24
N MET A 116 12.36 -10.32 -8.01
CA MET A 116 13.38 -10.52 -6.98
C MET A 116 12.75 -11.17 -5.74
N PRO A 117 13.37 -12.21 -5.18
CA PRO A 117 12.80 -12.87 -4.01
C PRO A 117 12.81 -11.95 -2.80
N ILE A 118 11.71 -11.95 -2.05
CA ILE A 118 11.63 -11.24 -0.78
C ILE A 118 12.47 -12.00 0.26
N ARG A 119 13.46 -11.33 0.85
CA ARG A 119 14.28 -11.91 1.91
C ARG A 119 13.47 -12.07 3.20
N THR A 120 13.63 -13.21 3.87
CA THR A 120 13.01 -13.42 5.16
C THR A 120 13.91 -12.93 6.27
N VAL A 121 13.39 -12.04 7.10
CA VAL A 121 14.08 -11.46 8.26
C VAL A 121 13.37 -11.97 9.52
N TYR A 122 14.12 -12.63 10.41
CA TYR A 122 13.57 -13.24 11.63
C TYR A 122 13.84 -12.42 12.88
N THR A 123 14.98 -11.73 12.93
CA THR A 123 15.45 -10.94 14.07
C THR A 123 15.90 -9.55 13.63
N VAL A 124 16.05 -8.64 14.59
CA VAL A 124 16.61 -7.30 14.33
C VAL A 124 18.06 -7.41 13.80
N ALA A 125 18.83 -8.38 14.28
CA ALA A 125 20.20 -8.61 13.80
C ALA A 125 20.21 -9.03 12.32
N ASP A 126 19.30 -9.91 11.89
CA ASP A 126 19.14 -10.28 10.48
C ASP A 126 18.78 -9.06 9.63
N GLY A 127 17.90 -8.18 10.17
CA GLY A 127 17.54 -6.93 9.50
C GLY A 127 18.71 -6.01 9.29
N VAL A 128 19.59 -5.85 10.29
CA VAL A 128 20.83 -5.07 10.15
C VAL A 128 21.76 -5.68 9.11
N GLY A 129 21.86 -7.02 9.06
CA GLY A 129 22.59 -7.73 8.01
C GLY A 129 22.04 -7.41 6.62
N TYR A 130 20.72 -7.51 6.46
CA TYR A 130 20.05 -7.18 5.20
C TYR A 130 20.41 -5.78 4.70
N LEU A 131 20.33 -4.77 5.58
CA LEU A 131 20.61 -3.37 5.22
C LEU A 131 22.07 -3.12 4.81
N ARG A 132 23.00 -3.93 5.29
CA ARG A 132 24.41 -3.83 4.88
C ARG A 132 24.67 -4.42 3.49
N ASP A 133 23.80 -5.34 3.07
CA ASP A 133 23.90 -6.05 1.79
C ASP A 133 23.14 -5.34 0.65
N MET A 134 22.31 -4.35 0.98
CA MET A 134 21.61 -3.49 0.02
C MET A 134 22.56 -2.50 -0.64
#